data_19bc32a24db89ba5089721dedf9d4cb8
#
_entry.id   19bc32a24db89ba5089721dedf9d4cb8
#
_cell.length_a   1.000
_cell.length_b   1.000
_cell.length_c   1.000
_cell.angle_alpha   90.00
_cell.angle_beta   90.00
_cell.angle_gamma   90.00
#
_symmetry.space_group_name_H-M   'P 1'
#
loop_
_entity.id
_entity.type
_entity.pdbx_description
1 polymer ?
#
loop_
_entity_poly.entity_id
_entity_poly.type
_entity_poly.pdbx_seq_one_letter_code
_entity_poly.pdbx_strand_id
1 'polypeptide(L)'
;MFSITDHWVEQARKVPSPNYSERPDESDISLLVMHSISLPPNEFGGRWIDDFFCNQLDAAAHPYFCEIAALTVSSHFLIRRDGELVQYVPCNARAWHAGQSRWQGRDACNDFSIGVELEGADHVPYTESQYTVLNALIKTLQDAYQGIADNIVGHEHIAPGRKTDPGPAFVWSRLPANAIMSE
;
A
#
# COMPACT_ATOMS: atom_id res chain seq x y z
N MET A 1 -6.65 -1.50 -18.29
CA MET A 1 -6.33 -2.66 -17.42
C MET A 1 -4.82 -2.76 -17.42
N PHE A 2 -4.21 -2.95 -16.27
CA PHE A 2 -2.78 -3.19 -16.16
C PHE A 2 -2.43 -4.63 -16.51
N SER A 3 -1.15 -4.91 -16.79
CA SER A 3 -0.59 -6.25 -16.99
C SER A 3 0.51 -6.53 -15.99
N ILE A 4 0.64 -7.78 -15.56
CA ILE A 4 1.67 -8.23 -14.61
C ILE A 4 2.60 -9.21 -15.32
N THR A 5 3.90 -8.95 -15.25
CA THR A 5 4.96 -9.85 -15.70
C THR A 5 5.97 -10.02 -14.56
N ASP A 6 6.31 -11.27 -14.25
CA ASP A 6 7.24 -11.61 -13.15
C ASP A 6 6.89 -10.89 -11.83
N HIS A 7 5.58 -10.81 -11.49
CA HIS A 7 5.03 -10.15 -10.32
C HIS A 7 5.20 -8.61 -10.26
N TRP A 8 5.59 -8.00 -11.37
CA TRP A 8 5.64 -6.55 -11.55
C TRP A 8 4.56 -6.08 -12.50
N VAL A 9 3.89 -4.97 -12.13
CA VAL A 9 2.94 -4.27 -13.01
C VAL A 9 3.73 -3.49 -14.06
N GLU A 10 3.49 -3.79 -15.34
CA GLU A 10 4.26 -3.21 -16.45
C GLU A 10 4.12 -1.68 -16.55
N GLN A 11 2.95 -1.15 -16.21
CA GLN A 11 2.65 0.27 -16.28
C GLN A 11 3.09 1.05 -15.05
N ALA A 12 3.56 0.37 -14.00
CA ALA A 12 4.08 1.04 -12.81
C ALA A 12 5.52 1.53 -13.02
N ARG A 13 5.85 2.68 -12.49
CA ARG A 13 7.24 3.10 -12.32
C ARG A 13 7.88 2.20 -11.27
N LYS A 14 8.92 1.48 -11.64
CA LYS A 14 9.60 0.53 -10.76
C LYS A 14 10.68 1.24 -9.96
N VAL A 15 10.57 1.19 -8.62
CA VAL A 15 11.54 1.74 -7.66
C VAL A 15 11.83 0.65 -6.62
N PRO A 16 12.70 -0.34 -6.90
CA PRO A 16 12.91 -1.49 -6.04
C PRO A 16 13.37 -1.09 -4.63
N SER A 17 12.58 -1.43 -3.62
CA SER A 17 12.92 -1.28 -2.21
C SER A 17 13.80 -2.45 -1.75
N PRO A 18 14.81 -2.23 -0.88
CA PRO A 18 15.52 -3.33 -0.23
C PRO A 18 14.73 -3.94 0.95
N ASN A 19 13.61 -3.32 1.37
CA ASN A 19 12.86 -3.66 2.58
C ASN A 19 11.77 -4.70 2.27
N TYR A 20 12.16 -5.92 1.97
CA TYR A 20 11.23 -7.04 1.77
C TYR A 20 11.91 -8.37 2.14
N SER A 21 11.13 -9.42 2.23
CA SER A 21 11.59 -10.79 2.44
C SER A 21 10.77 -11.77 1.59
N GLU A 22 11.12 -13.03 1.61
CA GLU A 22 10.30 -14.11 1.07
C GLU A 22 9.00 -14.22 1.89
N ARG A 23 7.90 -14.63 1.26
CA ARG A 23 6.68 -15.01 1.94
C ARG A 23 6.83 -16.41 2.51
N PRO A 24 6.20 -16.72 3.66
CA PRO A 24 6.13 -18.11 4.14
C PRO A 24 5.48 -19.07 3.13
N ASP A 25 4.51 -18.55 2.35
CA ASP A 25 3.85 -19.23 1.25
C ASP A 25 3.58 -18.22 0.13
N GLU A 26 4.30 -18.34 -0.97
CA GLU A 26 4.17 -17.44 -2.13
C GLU A 26 2.81 -17.58 -2.84
N SER A 27 2.13 -18.71 -2.66
CA SER A 27 0.80 -18.95 -3.24
C SER A 27 -0.34 -18.30 -2.43
N ASP A 28 -0.09 -17.95 -1.16
CA ASP A 28 -1.05 -17.34 -0.27
C ASP A 28 -0.99 -15.81 -0.36
N ILE A 29 -1.54 -15.26 -1.44
CA ILE A 29 -1.78 -13.83 -1.58
C ILE A 29 -3.29 -13.64 -1.56
N SER A 30 -3.82 -13.29 -0.38
CA SER A 30 -5.25 -13.38 -0.09
C SER A 30 -5.85 -12.12 0.55
N LEU A 31 -5.09 -11.01 0.61
CA LEU A 31 -5.55 -9.77 1.22
C LEU A 31 -4.95 -8.55 0.50
N LEU A 32 -5.73 -7.49 0.28
CA LEU A 32 -5.24 -6.15 -0.04
C LEU A 32 -5.42 -5.23 1.15
N VAL A 33 -4.37 -4.48 1.49
CA VAL A 33 -4.40 -3.50 2.58
C VAL A 33 -4.18 -2.11 2.03
N MET A 34 -5.17 -1.24 2.24
CA MET A 34 -5.12 0.17 1.86
C MET A 34 -4.45 0.98 2.97
N HIS A 35 -3.51 1.83 2.58
CA HIS A 35 -2.78 2.74 3.46
C HIS A 35 -2.88 4.17 2.97
N SER A 36 -2.46 5.12 3.79
CA SER A 36 -2.12 6.47 3.37
C SER A 36 -0.74 6.89 3.84
N ILE A 37 -0.04 7.62 2.99
CA ILE A 37 1.28 8.15 3.30
C ILE A 37 1.44 9.56 2.76
N SER A 38 2.05 10.44 3.56
CA SER A 38 2.57 11.73 3.10
C SER A 38 3.87 12.04 3.80
N LEU A 39 4.85 12.55 3.09
CA LEU A 39 6.17 12.91 3.61
C LEU A 39 6.64 14.25 3.03
N PRO A 40 6.82 15.27 3.90
CA PRO A 40 6.43 15.34 5.32
C PRO A 40 4.92 15.17 5.53
N PRO A 41 4.44 15.03 6.79
CA PRO A 41 3.00 14.87 7.05
C PRO A 41 2.15 16.00 6.44
N ASN A 42 1.12 15.60 5.66
CA ASN A 42 0.21 16.48 4.90
C ASN A 42 0.86 17.26 3.74
N GLU A 43 2.08 16.94 3.37
CA GLU A 43 2.72 17.46 2.17
C GLU A 43 2.79 16.36 1.11
N PHE A 44 2.56 16.73 -0.15
CA PHE A 44 2.43 15.79 -1.26
C PHE A 44 3.41 16.09 -2.38
N GLY A 45 3.75 15.05 -3.14
CA GLY A 45 4.72 15.14 -4.23
C GLY A 45 6.17 14.96 -3.78
N GLY A 46 7.09 15.21 -4.69
CA GLY A 46 8.52 15.05 -4.44
C GLY A 46 8.95 13.58 -4.35
N ARG A 47 10.16 13.37 -3.82
CA ARG A 47 10.82 12.07 -3.80
C ARG A 47 10.80 11.35 -2.44
N TRP A 48 10.31 12.00 -1.40
CA TRP A 48 10.54 11.56 -0.03
C TRP A 48 9.96 10.18 0.30
N ILE A 49 8.83 9.78 -0.32
CA ILE A 49 8.26 8.45 -0.12
C ILE A 49 9.15 7.39 -0.78
N ASP A 50 9.65 7.66 -2.00
CA ASP A 50 10.59 6.78 -2.68
C ASP A 50 11.88 6.63 -1.87
N ASP A 51 12.45 7.75 -1.39
CA ASP A 51 13.65 7.74 -0.56
C ASP A 51 13.44 6.98 0.75
N PHE A 52 12.27 7.14 1.37
CA PHE A 52 11.93 6.45 2.61
C PHE A 52 11.89 4.92 2.43
N PHE A 53 11.17 4.44 1.42
CA PHE A 53 11.09 3.02 1.14
C PHE A 53 12.40 2.41 0.61
N CYS A 54 13.31 3.24 0.12
CA CYS A 54 14.64 2.83 -0.34
C CYS A 54 15.77 3.07 0.70
N ASN A 55 15.43 3.45 1.96
CA ASN A 55 16.40 3.76 3.03
C ASN A 55 17.36 4.91 2.65
N GLN A 56 16.88 5.88 1.87
CA GLN A 56 17.63 7.02 1.38
C GLN A 56 17.08 8.36 1.90
N LEU A 57 16.11 8.33 2.84
CA LEU A 57 15.50 9.53 3.38
C LEU A 57 16.54 10.35 4.16
N ASP A 58 16.77 11.59 3.71
CA ASP A 58 17.68 12.51 4.40
C ASP A 58 17.03 13.02 5.69
N ALA A 59 17.51 12.54 6.82
CA ALA A 59 17.04 12.95 8.14
C ALA A 59 17.18 14.47 8.41
N ALA A 60 18.12 15.14 7.72
CA ALA A 60 18.33 16.58 7.90
C ALA A 60 17.38 17.45 7.07
N ALA A 61 16.69 16.86 6.07
CA ALA A 61 15.82 17.62 5.18
C ALA A 61 14.53 18.14 5.82
N HIS A 62 14.06 17.49 6.88
CA HIS A 62 12.87 17.92 7.63
C HIS A 62 12.89 17.38 9.07
N PRO A 63 12.42 18.14 10.10
CA PRO A 63 12.42 17.67 11.49
C PRO A 63 11.74 16.31 11.69
N TYR A 64 10.60 16.07 11.05
CA TYR A 64 9.89 14.78 11.10
C TYR A 64 10.72 13.62 10.56
N PHE A 65 11.61 13.86 9.60
CA PHE A 65 12.43 12.80 9.02
C PHE A 65 13.47 12.25 10.00
N CYS A 66 13.92 13.08 10.98
CA CYS A 66 14.79 12.59 12.05
C CYS A 66 14.15 11.43 12.84
N GLU A 67 12.83 11.40 12.94
CA GLU A 67 12.10 10.39 13.71
C GLU A 67 11.92 9.08 12.93
N ILE A 68 11.84 9.14 11.60
CA ILE A 68 11.44 8.01 10.76
C ILE A 68 12.55 7.46 9.86
N ALA A 69 13.61 8.23 9.57
CA ALA A 69 14.64 7.84 8.58
C ALA A 69 15.34 6.51 8.90
N ALA A 70 15.35 6.09 10.18
CA ALA A 70 15.93 4.81 10.60
C ALA A 70 14.97 3.62 10.46
N LEU A 71 13.69 3.86 10.13
CA LEU A 71 12.71 2.80 9.96
C LEU A 71 12.94 2.07 8.63
N THR A 72 12.94 0.74 8.68
CA THR A 72 13.03 -0.12 7.50
C THR A 72 11.64 -0.67 7.19
N VAL A 73 10.93 0.02 6.32
CA VAL A 73 9.55 -0.32 5.90
C VAL A 73 9.43 -0.20 4.38
N SER A 74 8.39 -0.79 3.82
CA SER A 74 8.05 -0.67 2.40
C SER A 74 6.56 -0.90 2.20
N SER A 75 6.07 -0.68 1.00
CA SER A 75 4.80 -1.21 0.50
C SER A 75 5.01 -1.80 -0.89
N HIS A 76 4.02 -2.55 -1.41
CA HIS A 76 4.13 -3.04 -2.78
C HIS A 76 3.91 -1.90 -3.77
N PHE A 77 2.89 -1.06 -3.52
CA PHE A 77 2.49 0.00 -4.42
C PHE A 77 2.32 1.34 -3.71
N LEU A 78 2.53 2.42 -4.47
CA LEU A 78 2.11 3.77 -4.15
C LEU A 78 1.32 4.34 -5.34
N ILE A 79 0.19 4.99 -5.06
CA ILE A 79 -0.56 5.78 -6.03
C ILE A 79 -0.46 7.24 -5.62
N ARG A 80 0.25 8.04 -6.42
CA ARG A 80 0.44 9.46 -6.16
C ARG A 80 -0.83 10.26 -6.45
N ARG A 81 -0.88 11.52 -6.01
CA ARG A 81 -2.04 12.41 -6.16
C ARG A 81 -2.49 12.60 -7.62
N ASP A 82 -1.59 12.57 -8.57
CA ASP A 82 -1.86 12.70 -10.00
C ASP A 82 -2.26 11.37 -10.66
N GLY A 83 -2.18 10.26 -9.92
CA GLY A 83 -2.45 8.91 -10.40
C GLY A 83 -1.20 8.15 -10.87
N GLU A 84 0.01 8.69 -10.72
CA GLU A 84 1.21 7.89 -11.00
C GLU A 84 1.20 6.63 -10.12
N LEU A 85 1.32 5.47 -10.75
CA LEU A 85 1.49 4.20 -10.06
C LEU A 85 2.98 3.86 -9.92
N VAL A 86 3.44 3.66 -8.70
CA VAL A 86 4.81 3.23 -8.38
C VAL A 86 4.76 1.84 -7.76
N GLN A 87 5.71 0.97 -8.11
CA GLN A 87 5.86 -0.33 -7.46
C GLN A 87 7.26 -0.48 -6.87
N TYR A 88 7.32 -0.87 -5.59
CA TYR A 88 8.57 -1.02 -4.83
C TYR A 88 8.95 -2.48 -4.58
N VAL A 89 7.97 -3.37 -4.44
CA VAL A 89 8.18 -4.78 -4.10
C VAL A 89 7.37 -5.64 -5.07
N PRO A 90 7.94 -6.73 -5.63
CA PRO A 90 7.18 -7.64 -6.47
C PRO A 90 6.10 -8.35 -5.64
N CYS A 91 4.93 -8.62 -6.25
CA CYS A 91 3.75 -9.10 -5.51
C CYS A 91 3.96 -10.44 -4.80
N ASN A 92 4.83 -11.32 -5.31
CA ASN A 92 5.16 -12.59 -4.66
C ASN A 92 6.09 -12.44 -3.45
N ALA A 93 6.75 -11.30 -3.28
CA ALA A 93 7.55 -11.02 -2.09
C ALA A 93 6.70 -10.40 -0.97
N ARG A 94 7.24 -10.39 0.23
CA ARG A 94 6.62 -9.88 1.45
C ARG A 94 7.13 -8.48 1.72
N ALA A 95 6.38 -7.45 1.36
CA ALA A 95 6.66 -6.07 1.77
C ALA A 95 6.39 -5.87 3.29
N TRP A 96 6.99 -4.84 3.88
CA TRP A 96 6.91 -4.57 5.32
C TRP A 96 6.02 -3.33 5.58
N HIS A 97 4.68 -3.48 5.42
CA HIS A 97 3.71 -2.38 5.51
C HIS A 97 2.72 -2.48 6.68
N ALA A 98 2.38 -3.70 7.13
CA ALA A 98 1.30 -3.88 8.10
C ALA A 98 1.77 -3.90 9.56
N GLY A 99 3.06 -4.21 9.83
CA GLY A 99 3.60 -4.36 11.17
C GLY A 99 2.84 -5.43 11.98
N GLN A 100 2.64 -5.19 13.28
CA GLN A 100 1.80 -6.06 14.10
C GLN A 100 0.34 -5.89 13.67
N SER A 101 -0.23 -6.95 13.15
CA SER A 101 -1.54 -6.91 12.50
C SER A 101 -2.23 -8.27 12.54
N ARG A 102 -3.57 -8.25 12.42
CA ARG A 102 -4.40 -9.46 12.42
C ARG A 102 -5.61 -9.30 11.52
N TRP A 103 -5.93 -10.33 10.73
CA TRP A 103 -7.10 -10.39 9.88
C TRP A 103 -7.74 -11.77 9.92
N GLN A 104 -9.06 -11.85 10.20
CA GLN A 104 -9.83 -13.11 10.27
C GLN A 104 -9.13 -14.23 11.06
N GLY A 105 -8.56 -13.88 12.23
CA GLY A 105 -7.87 -14.83 13.09
C GLY A 105 -6.43 -15.13 12.72
N ARG A 106 -5.91 -14.61 11.61
CA ARG A 106 -4.52 -14.77 11.15
C ARG A 106 -3.69 -13.56 11.55
N ASP A 107 -2.57 -13.79 12.21
CA ASP A 107 -1.59 -12.75 12.56
C ASP A 107 -0.61 -12.49 11.39
N ALA A 108 0.17 -11.41 11.50
CA ALA A 108 1.25 -11.06 10.56
C ALA A 108 0.76 -10.87 9.12
N CYS A 109 -0.17 -9.95 8.90
CA CYS A 109 -0.80 -9.71 7.59
C CYS A 109 0.20 -9.45 6.44
N ASN A 110 1.43 -8.99 6.71
CA ASN A 110 2.48 -8.92 5.69
C ASN A 110 2.70 -10.25 4.97
N ASP A 111 2.48 -11.38 5.65
CA ASP A 111 2.79 -12.71 5.11
C ASP A 111 1.89 -13.09 3.93
N PHE A 112 0.65 -12.59 3.90
CA PHE A 112 -0.36 -12.96 2.93
C PHE A 112 -1.08 -11.77 2.25
N SER A 113 -0.57 -10.53 2.44
CA SER A 113 -1.19 -9.35 1.85
C SER A 113 -0.32 -8.63 0.84
N ILE A 114 -0.97 -7.83 0.01
CA ILE A 114 -0.36 -6.78 -0.80
C ILE A 114 -0.76 -5.43 -0.19
N GLY A 115 0.22 -4.57 0.12
CA GLY A 115 -0.01 -3.20 0.60
C GLY A 115 -0.09 -2.22 -0.56
N VAL A 116 -1.06 -1.32 -0.52
CA VAL A 116 -1.24 -0.22 -1.47
C VAL A 116 -1.31 1.10 -0.69
N GLU A 117 -0.29 1.91 -0.86
CA GLU A 117 -0.27 3.28 -0.32
C GLU A 117 -0.96 4.24 -1.28
N LEU A 118 -1.80 5.12 -0.74
CA LEU A 118 -2.27 6.30 -1.45
C LEU A 118 -1.55 7.52 -0.88
N GLU A 119 -0.92 8.31 -1.74
CA GLU A 119 -0.35 9.58 -1.29
C GLU A 119 -1.48 10.47 -0.77
N GLY A 120 -1.51 10.71 0.54
CA GLY A 120 -2.64 11.32 1.22
C GLY A 120 -2.44 11.45 2.71
N ALA A 121 -3.52 11.82 3.39
CA ALA A 121 -3.63 11.88 4.84
C ALA A 121 -5.07 11.61 5.25
N ASP A 122 -5.30 11.20 6.51
CA ASP A 122 -6.58 10.72 7.05
C ASP A 122 -7.79 11.62 6.71
N HIS A 123 -7.59 12.94 6.72
CA HIS A 123 -8.66 13.94 6.54
C HIS A 123 -8.60 14.69 5.20
N VAL A 124 -7.69 14.32 4.31
CA VAL A 124 -7.56 14.95 2.98
C VAL A 124 -8.19 14.07 1.91
N PRO A 125 -9.21 14.54 1.19
CA PRO A 125 -9.85 13.75 0.14
C PRO A 125 -8.86 13.25 -0.91
N TYR A 126 -8.98 11.98 -1.29
CA TYR A 126 -8.24 11.40 -2.39
C TYR A 126 -8.78 11.88 -3.73
N THR A 127 -7.92 11.92 -4.75
CA THR A 127 -8.27 12.46 -6.07
C THR A 127 -9.01 11.44 -6.94
N GLU A 128 -9.69 11.95 -7.99
CA GLU A 128 -10.31 11.11 -9.03
C GLU A 128 -9.27 10.23 -9.73
N SER A 129 -8.07 10.78 -9.98
CA SER A 129 -6.97 10.04 -10.59
C SER A 129 -6.53 8.87 -9.73
N GLN A 130 -6.44 9.07 -8.40
CA GLN A 130 -6.09 7.99 -7.47
C GLN A 130 -7.13 6.87 -7.49
N TYR A 131 -8.42 7.17 -7.41
CA TYR A 131 -9.46 6.12 -7.45
C TYR A 131 -9.53 5.42 -8.81
N THR A 132 -9.29 6.12 -9.91
CA THR A 132 -9.26 5.52 -11.25
C THR A 132 -8.14 4.48 -11.35
N VAL A 133 -6.94 4.83 -10.89
CA VAL A 133 -5.78 3.94 -10.90
C VAL A 133 -5.93 2.80 -9.89
N LEU A 134 -6.44 3.10 -8.69
CA LEU A 134 -6.69 2.12 -7.64
C LEU A 134 -7.65 1.02 -8.12
N ASN A 135 -8.78 1.40 -8.72
CA ASN A 135 -9.76 0.44 -9.22
C ASN A 135 -9.20 -0.44 -10.34
N ALA A 136 -8.38 0.14 -11.23
CA ALA A 136 -7.69 -0.63 -12.26
C ALA A 136 -6.65 -1.59 -11.67
N LEU A 137 -5.92 -1.17 -10.63
CA LEU A 137 -4.94 -1.98 -9.92
C LEU A 137 -5.63 -3.13 -9.17
N ILE A 138 -6.68 -2.84 -8.39
CA ILE A 138 -7.47 -3.84 -7.66
C ILE A 138 -7.93 -4.95 -8.61
N LYS A 139 -8.58 -4.58 -9.72
CA LYS A 139 -9.04 -5.57 -10.69
C LYS A 139 -7.89 -6.42 -11.23
N THR A 140 -6.77 -5.81 -11.57
CA THR A 140 -5.59 -6.53 -12.08
C THR A 140 -5.03 -7.51 -11.06
N LEU A 141 -4.96 -7.11 -9.78
CA LEU A 141 -4.47 -7.96 -8.69
C LEU A 141 -5.46 -9.10 -8.38
N GLN A 142 -6.77 -8.85 -8.40
CA GLN A 142 -7.79 -9.89 -8.23
C GLN A 142 -7.76 -10.92 -9.36
N ASP A 143 -7.56 -10.48 -10.60
CA ASP A 143 -7.44 -11.37 -11.76
C ASP A 143 -6.18 -12.25 -11.69
N ALA A 144 -5.07 -11.72 -11.15
CA ALA A 144 -3.80 -12.43 -11.02
C ALA A 144 -3.70 -13.29 -9.75
N TYR A 145 -4.30 -12.83 -8.65
CA TYR A 145 -4.23 -13.46 -7.31
C TYR A 145 -5.64 -13.67 -6.78
N GLN A 146 -6.28 -14.76 -7.20
CA GLN A 146 -7.69 -15.04 -6.91
C GLN A 146 -8.01 -15.16 -5.41
N GLY A 147 -7.01 -15.45 -4.57
CA GLY A 147 -7.15 -15.48 -3.11
C GLY A 147 -7.55 -14.12 -2.50
N ILE A 148 -7.24 -13.02 -3.19
CA ILE A 148 -7.64 -11.68 -2.75
C ILE A 148 -9.16 -11.56 -2.73
N ALA A 149 -9.86 -12.02 -3.79
CA ALA A 149 -11.32 -11.93 -3.91
C ALA A 149 -11.84 -10.57 -3.40
N ASP A 150 -12.71 -10.59 -2.37
CA ASP A 150 -13.30 -9.39 -1.78
C ASP A 150 -12.56 -8.93 -0.50
N ASN A 151 -11.40 -9.53 -0.19
CA ASN A 151 -10.63 -9.19 1.01
C ASN A 151 -9.81 -7.92 0.79
N ILE A 152 -10.46 -6.77 0.83
CA ILE A 152 -9.85 -5.44 0.72
C ILE A 152 -10.16 -4.64 1.98
N VAL A 153 -9.14 -4.22 2.71
CA VAL A 153 -9.26 -3.62 4.03
C VAL A 153 -8.36 -2.40 4.19
N GLY A 154 -8.63 -1.57 5.19
CA GLY A 154 -7.70 -0.53 5.63
C GLY A 154 -6.71 -1.05 6.67
N HIS A 155 -5.60 -0.37 6.84
CA HIS A 155 -4.66 -0.66 7.91
C HIS A 155 -5.33 -0.58 9.30
N GLU A 156 -6.27 0.36 9.46
CA GLU A 156 -7.08 0.50 10.67
C GLU A 156 -7.86 -0.78 11.03
N HIS A 157 -8.29 -1.55 10.02
CA HIS A 157 -9.07 -2.78 10.25
C HIS A 157 -8.20 -3.97 10.73
N ILE A 158 -6.94 -3.99 10.32
CA ILE A 158 -5.99 -5.07 10.70
C ILE A 158 -5.11 -4.71 11.89
N ALA A 159 -5.12 -3.44 12.31
CA ALA A 159 -4.34 -2.92 13.43
C ALA A 159 -5.15 -1.89 14.25
N PRO A 160 -6.38 -2.25 14.72
CA PRO A 160 -7.26 -1.33 15.40
C PRO A 160 -6.62 -0.73 16.65
N GLY A 161 -6.86 0.57 16.87
CA GLY A 161 -6.28 1.33 17.99
C GLY A 161 -4.80 1.70 17.83
N ARG A 162 -4.09 1.15 16.83
CA ARG A 162 -2.70 1.47 16.50
C ARG A 162 -2.58 2.29 15.22
N LYS A 163 -3.50 2.08 14.27
CA LYS A 163 -3.49 2.69 12.93
C LYS A 163 -4.86 3.27 12.59
N THR A 164 -4.85 4.33 11.80
CA THR A 164 -6.05 5.07 11.36
C THR A 164 -6.18 5.10 9.84
N ASP A 165 -5.10 4.80 9.13
CA ASP A 165 -5.03 4.85 7.67
C ASP A 165 -5.86 3.73 6.98
N PRO A 166 -6.49 4.00 5.84
CA PRO A 166 -6.37 5.19 4.99
C PRO A 166 -7.20 6.41 5.48
N GLY A 167 -7.87 6.31 6.63
CA GLY A 167 -8.59 7.38 7.29
C GLY A 167 -9.99 7.68 6.74
N PRO A 168 -10.77 8.54 7.44
CA PRO A 168 -12.17 8.80 7.13
C PRO A 168 -12.41 9.54 5.80
N ALA A 169 -11.37 10.13 5.19
CA ALA A 169 -11.48 10.74 3.88
C ALA A 169 -11.45 9.72 2.73
N PHE A 170 -11.15 8.44 3.02
CA PHE A 170 -11.19 7.38 2.04
C PHE A 170 -12.62 6.90 1.81
N VAL A 171 -13.09 6.98 0.59
CA VAL A 171 -14.49 6.65 0.23
C VAL A 171 -14.56 5.22 -0.30
N TRP A 172 -14.82 4.27 0.60
CA TRP A 172 -14.89 2.84 0.30
C TRP A 172 -15.89 2.50 -0.82
N SER A 173 -17.03 3.19 -0.88
CA SER A 173 -18.05 2.98 -1.92
C SER A 173 -17.59 3.33 -3.34
N ARG A 174 -16.41 3.90 -3.50
CA ARG A 174 -15.78 4.16 -4.81
C ARG A 174 -14.99 2.96 -5.35
N LEU A 175 -14.75 1.97 -4.52
CA LEU A 175 -14.15 0.72 -4.94
C LEU A 175 -15.18 -0.15 -5.70
N PRO A 176 -14.74 -1.17 -6.48
CA PRO A 176 -15.65 -2.12 -7.10
C PRO A 176 -16.61 -2.73 -6.06
N ALA A 177 -17.88 -2.96 -6.44
CA ALA A 177 -18.94 -3.37 -5.52
C ALA A 177 -18.67 -4.67 -4.74
N ASN A 178 -17.82 -5.52 -5.26
CA ASN A 178 -17.34 -6.75 -4.64
C ASN A 178 -16.09 -6.56 -3.77
N ALA A 179 -15.64 -5.32 -3.58
CA ALA A 179 -14.47 -4.98 -2.76
C ALA A 179 -14.84 -4.41 -1.38
N ILE A 180 -16.12 -4.36 -1.04
CA ILE A 180 -16.59 -3.82 0.22
C ILE A 180 -16.83 -4.98 1.18
N MET A 181 -16.10 -4.96 2.32
CA MET A 181 -16.37 -5.88 3.42
C MET A 181 -17.87 -5.84 3.76
N SER A 182 -18.51 -7.01 3.73
CA SER A 182 -19.75 -7.20 4.49
C SER A 182 -19.39 -7.13 5.98
N GLU A 183 -20.00 -6.19 6.70
CA GLU A 183 -19.91 -6.05 8.16
C GLU A 183 -20.19 -7.38 8.90
#